data_b9bc5a724fa2900bcbae8b34199eab10
#
_entry.id   b9bc5a724fa2900bcbae8b34199eab10
#
_cell.length_a   1.000
_cell.length_b   1.000
_cell.length_c   1.000
_cell.angle_alpha   90.00
_cell.angle_beta   90.00
_cell.angle_gamma   90.00
#
_symmetry.space_group_name_H-M   'P 1'
#
loop_
_entity.id
_entity.type
_entity.pdbx_description
1 polymer ?
#
loop_
_entity_poly.entity_id
_entity_poly.type
_entity_poly.pdbx_seq_one_letter_code
_entity_poly.pdbx_strand_id
1 'polypeptide(L)'
;MVKRIAGPKHLLILVCLMMVAVIGVGSNLTLMPEASYQSVAEHTQYQVEAGERFAPRAVIQGGRSDDWQQVGEAINFGYTTDTHWYRVRLENPSGQTRERVLEVDYPLLDHIEFYEVRNGEIRDQALTGDQHPFSSRPLRHRTFVFPVELTPNGTTEIYLRVTTEGSHQVPLALWKVDAFFEANEKDVVGRSMFYGMLAIIVIVNGFLYLVLRERSY
;
A
#
# COMPACT_ATOMS: atom_id res chain seq x y z
N MET A 1 45.03 45.10 -13.10
CA MET A 1 43.92 44.24 -13.54
C MET A 1 43.48 43.43 -12.32
N VAL A 2 42.51 43.94 -11.57
CA VAL A 2 42.12 43.36 -10.27
C VAL A 2 40.88 42.44 -10.50
N LYS A 3 41.05 41.14 -10.31
CA LYS A 3 39.93 40.16 -10.31
C LYS A 3 39.08 40.38 -9.05
N ARG A 4 37.84 40.85 -9.22
CA ARG A 4 36.84 40.89 -8.14
C ARG A 4 36.44 39.46 -7.80
N ILE A 5 36.82 39.01 -6.63
CA ILE A 5 36.33 37.75 -6.03
C ILE A 5 34.90 38.04 -5.59
N ALA A 6 33.95 37.22 -6.09
CA ALA A 6 32.55 37.30 -5.70
C ALA A 6 32.44 37.03 -4.18
N GLY A 7 31.79 37.92 -3.48
CA GLY A 7 31.70 37.92 -2.02
C GLY A 7 30.80 36.78 -1.50
N PRO A 8 30.89 36.39 -0.22
CA PRO A 8 30.23 35.23 0.38
C PRO A 8 28.68 35.23 0.28
N LYS A 9 28.09 36.40 -0.02
CA LYS A 9 26.62 36.53 -0.22
C LYS A 9 26.11 35.83 -1.48
N HIS A 10 26.92 35.78 -2.53
CA HIS A 10 26.51 35.07 -3.77
C HIS A 10 26.64 33.57 -3.62
N LEU A 11 27.58 33.08 -2.79
CA LEU A 11 27.71 31.64 -2.48
C LEU A 11 26.52 31.16 -1.63
N LEU A 12 26.05 31.98 -0.68
CA LEU A 12 24.88 31.66 0.15
C LEU A 12 23.58 31.59 -0.66
N ILE A 13 23.41 32.51 -1.63
CA ILE A 13 22.24 32.49 -2.54
C ILE A 13 22.27 31.26 -3.45
N LEU A 14 23.45 30.86 -3.94
CA LEU A 14 23.59 29.64 -4.79
C LEU A 14 23.30 28.37 -4.01
N VAL A 15 23.74 28.30 -2.74
CA VAL A 15 23.44 27.16 -1.84
C VAL A 15 21.94 27.13 -1.46
N CYS A 16 21.32 28.27 -1.21
CA CYS A 16 19.88 28.35 -1.00
C CYS A 16 19.07 28.00 -2.27
N LEU A 17 19.52 28.37 -3.46
CA LEU A 17 18.88 27.96 -4.72
C LEU A 17 19.03 26.47 -5.01
N MET A 18 20.14 25.84 -4.60
CA MET A 18 20.28 24.38 -4.69
C MET A 18 19.45 23.62 -3.67
N MET A 19 19.11 24.20 -2.52
CA MET A 19 18.22 23.58 -1.52
C MET A 19 16.75 23.65 -1.86
N VAL A 20 16.33 24.53 -2.79
CA VAL A 20 14.91 24.65 -3.20
C VAL A 20 14.51 23.71 -4.34
N ALA A 21 15.46 22.99 -4.92
CA ALA A 21 15.18 22.06 -6.04
C ALA A 21 14.92 20.60 -5.63
N VAL A 22 14.63 20.32 -4.35
CA VAL A 22 14.13 19.01 -3.89
C VAL A 22 12.64 19.11 -3.57
N ILE A 23 11.87 19.67 -4.50
CA ILE A 23 10.42 19.63 -4.44
C ILE A 23 9.94 18.53 -5.40
N GLY A 24 9.55 17.39 -4.83
CA GLY A 24 8.46 16.59 -5.34
C GLY A 24 8.63 15.85 -6.66
N VAL A 25 9.81 15.28 -6.95
CA VAL A 25 9.84 14.15 -7.90
C VAL A 25 9.44 12.93 -7.10
N GLY A 26 8.16 12.57 -7.13
CA GLY A 26 7.72 11.27 -6.63
C GLY A 26 8.60 10.21 -7.28
N SER A 27 9.37 9.48 -6.47
CA SER A 27 10.25 8.44 -6.99
C SER A 27 9.38 7.33 -7.56
N ASN A 28 9.49 7.09 -8.86
CA ASN A 28 8.85 5.94 -9.48
C ASN A 28 9.45 4.66 -8.89
N LEU A 29 8.62 3.68 -8.58
CA LEU A 29 9.09 2.36 -8.22
C LEU A 29 9.44 1.61 -9.49
N THR A 30 10.73 1.42 -9.73
CA THR A 30 11.19 0.55 -10.81
C THR A 30 10.98 -0.90 -10.41
N LEU A 31 10.21 -1.64 -11.21
CA LEU A 31 9.97 -3.06 -11.00
C LEU A 31 11.29 -3.82 -11.06
N MET A 32 11.60 -4.56 -10.01
CA MET A 32 12.66 -5.58 -10.03
C MET A 32 12.05 -6.88 -10.56
N PRO A 33 12.37 -7.34 -11.79
CA PRO A 33 11.69 -8.48 -12.43
C PRO A 33 11.74 -9.76 -11.61
N GLU A 34 12.85 -9.98 -10.91
CA GLU A 34 13.10 -11.20 -10.12
C GLU A 34 12.64 -11.08 -8.65
N ALA A 35 12.33 -9.89 -8.16
CA ALA A 35 11.87 -9.71 -6.79
C ALA A 35 10.50 -10.35 -6.58
N SER A 36 10.42 -11.24 -5.61
CA SER A 36 9.16 -11.85 -5.18
C SER A 36 8.27 -10.86 -4.44
N TYR A 37 8.88 -9.89 -3.75
CA TYR A 37 8.24 -8.86 -2.93
C TYR A 37 8.99 -7.53 -3.08
N GLN A 38 8.24 -6.43 -3.17
CA GLN A 38 8.77 -5.07 -3.10
C GLN A 38 7.84 -4.21 -2.23
N SER A 39 8.39 -3.54 -1.20
CA SER A 39 7.65 -2.49 -0.50
C SER A 39 7.44 -1.31 -1.44
N VAL A 40 6.26 -0.72 -1.42
CA VAL A 40 5.95 0.46 -2.25
C VAL A 40 5.77 1.73 -1.41
N ALA A 41 5.86 1.63 -0.08
CA ALA A 41 5.58 2.75 0.84
C ALA A 41 6.43 3.98 0.53
N GLU A 42 7.76 3.82 0.41
CA GLU A 42 8.70 4.92 0.13
C GLU A 42 8.50 5.58 -1.24
N HIS A 43 7.82 4.90 -2.17
CA HIS A 43 7.49 5.38 -3.50
C HIS A 43 6.05 5.87 -3.62
N THR A 44 5.30 5.84 -2.51
CA THR A 44 3.91 6.26 -2.45
C THR A 44 3.82 7.72 -2.06
N GLN A 45 2.97 8.44 -2.76
CA GLN A 45 2.57 9.79 -2.41
C GLN A 45 1.14 9.79 -1.89
N TYR A 46 0.82 10.72 -1.02
CA TYR A 46 -0.54 10.89 -0.51
C TYR A 46 -1.00 12.33 -0.57
N GLN A 47 -2.31 12.53 -0.57
CA GLN A 47 -2.97 13.81 -0.30
C GLN A 47 -4.23 13.56 0.53
N VAL A 48 -4.58 14.53 1.37
CA VAL A 48 -5.79 14.48 2.19
C VAL A 48 -6.94 15.12 1.43
N GLU A 49 -8.07 14.42 1.38
CA GLU A 49 -9.32 14.95 0.82
C GLU A 49 -10.01 15.79 1.89
N ALA A 50 -9.79 17.11 1.83
CA ALA A 50 -10.40 18.04 2.79
C ALA A 50 -11.72 18.62 2.22
N GLY A 51 -12.82 18.40 2.95
CA GLY A 51 -14.13 18.98 2.62
C GLY A 51 -14.90 18.21 1.56
N GLU A 52 -15.03 18.74 0.34
CA GLU A 52 -15.78 18.09 -0.73
C GLU A 52 -15.05 16.87 -1.30
N ARG A 53 -15.84 15.83 -1.64
CA ARG A 53 -15.32 14.62 -2.30
C ARG A 53 -14.64 14.94 -3.62
N PHE A 54 -13.41 14.51 -3.79
CA PHE A 54 -12.69 14.66 -5.03
C PHE A 54 -13.23 13.67 -6.08
N ALA A 55 -13.55 14.19 -7.27
CA ALA A 55 -13.88 13.32 -8.38
C ALA A 55 -12.63 12.53 -8.80
N PRO A 56 -12.68 11.18 -8.89
CA PRO A 56 -11.51 10.37 -9.22
C PRO A 56 -10.78 10.82 -10.50
N ARG A 57 -11.54 11.18 -11.54
CA ARG A 57 -10.96 11.68 -12.80
C ARG A 57 -10.20 12.99 -12.62
N ALA A 58 -10.65 13.89 -11.76
CA ALA A 58 -9.94 15.14 -11.50
C ALA A 58 -8.61 14.92 -10.80
N VAL A 59 -8.56 13.96 -9.85
CA VAL A 59 -7.31 13.59 -9.17
C VAL A 59 -6.34 12.93 -10.15
N ILE A 60 -6.82 11.98 -10.96
CA ILE A 60 -6.01 11.20 -11.91
C ILE A 60 -5.48 12.10 -13.05
N GLN A 61 -6.28 13.05 -13.55
CA GLN A 61 -5.89 13.95 -14.64
C GLN A 61 -5.05 15.15 -14.20
N GLY A 62 -4.59 15.17 -12.94
CA GLY A 62 -3.67 16.19 -12.44
C GLY A 62 -4.34 17.51 -12.06
N GLY A 63 -5.67 17.55 -11.92
CA GLY A 63 -6.39 18.77 -11.49
C GLY A 63 -6.06 19.24 -10.07
N ARG A 64 -5.29 18.44 -9.31
CA ARG A 64 -4.77 18.74 -7.96
C ARG A 64 -3.33 18.22 -7.82
N SER A 65 -2.48 18.49 -8.79
CA SER A 65 -1.12 17.92 -8.89
C SER A 65 -0.15 18.44 -7.82
N ASP A 66 -0.45 19.58 -7.20
CA ASP A 66 0.52 20.29 -6.36
C ASP A 66 0.44 19.90 -4.87
N ASP A 67 -0.60 19.15 -4.45
CA ASP A 67 -0.84 18.80 -3.04
C ASP A 67 -0.30 17.41 -2.64
N TRP A 68 0.39 16.71 -3.53
CA TRP A 68 0.93 15.38 -3.24
C TRP A 68 2.17 15.45 -2.35
N GLN A 69 2.11 14.77 -1.22
CA GLN A 69 3.19 14.65 -0.26
C GLN A 69 3.78 13.24 -0.31
N GLN A 70 5.10 13.13 -0.13
CA GLN A 70 5.77 11.83 -0.07
C GLN A 70 5.44 11.15 1.27
N VAL A 71 5.09 9.87 1.22
CA VAL A 71 4.99 9.04 2.43
C VAL A 71 6.39 8.68 2.91
N GLY A 72 6.56 8.50 4.23
CA GLY A 72 7.78 7.99 4.81
C GLY A 72 7.89 6.45 4.70
N GLU A 73 8.64 5.83 5.60
CA GLU A 73 8.86 4.37 5.61
C GLU A 73 7.56 3.55 5.79
N ALA A 74 6.54 4.13 6.42
CA ALA A 74 5.27 3.47 6.68
C ALA A 74 4.09 4.43 6.50
N ILE A 75 3.00 3.92 5.95
CA ILE A 75 1.73 4.65 5.78
C ILE A 75 0.88 4.41 7.03
N ASN A 76 0.99 5.28 8.02
CA ASN A 76 0.22 5.21 9.26
C ASN A 76 -0.10 6.62 9.78
N PHE A 77 -1.37 6.99 9.72
CA PHE A 77 -1.89 8.28 10.19
C PHE A 77 -2.61 8.18 11.54
N GLY A 78 -2.60 6.98 12.17
CA GLY A 78 -3.33 6.76 13.42
C GLY A 78 -4.84 6.79 13.22
N TYR A 79 -5.56 7.37 14.18
CA TYR A 79 -7.00 7.51 14.10
C TYR A 79 -7.35 8.84 13.44
N THR A 80 -7.96 8.78 12.26
CA THR A 80 -8.46 9.94 11.52
C THR A 80 -9.71 9.55 10.76
N THR A 81 -10.64 10.48 10.61
CA THR A 81 -11.83 10.33 9.75
C THR A 81 -11.61 10.91 8.36
N ASP A 82 -10.42 11.49 8.12
CA ASP A 82 -10.09 12.09 6.85
C ASP A 82 -9.92 11.02 5.77
N THR A 83 -10.37 11.32 4.59
CA THR A 83 -10.13 10.50 3.41
C THR A 83 -8.77 10.81 2.83
N HIS A 84 -8.01 9.78 2.54
CA HIS A 84 -6.69 9.90 1.94
C HIS A 84 -6.65 9.28 0.56
N TRP A 85 -6.04 10.00 -0.36
CA TRP A 85 -5.65 9.49 -1.66
C TRP A 85 -4.18 9.09 -1.62
N TYR A 86 -3.87 7.95 -2.20
CA TYR A 86 -2.51 7.44 -2.39
C TYR A 86 -2.24 7.27 -3.87
N ARG A 87 -1.03 7.59 -4.28
CA ARG A 87 -0.56 7.38 -5.65
C ARG A 87 0.80 6.68 -5.63
N VAL A 88 0.93 5.64 -6.43
CA VAL A 88 2.21 4.99 -6.70
C VAL A 88 2.39 4.81 -8.20
N ARG A 89 3.59 5.08 -8.71
CA ARG A 89 3.96 4.90 -10.11
C ARG A 89 4.89 3.72 -10.22
N LEU A 90 4.46 2.72 -10.99
CA LEU A 90 5.16 1.47 -11.20
C LEU A 90 5.75 1.46 -12.62
N GLU A 91 7.06 1.38 -12.73
CA GLU A 91 7.76 1.28 -14.00
C GLU A 91 8.19 -0.16 -14.27
N ASN A 92 7.80 -0.69 -15.42
CA ASN A 92 8.25 -1.98 -15.89
C ASN A 92 9.31 -1.77 -16.98
N PRO A 93 10.61 -1.91 -16.66
CA PRO A 93 11.68 -1.73 -17.65
C PRO A 93 11.85 -2.93 -18.57
N SER A 94 11.11 -4.02 -18.34
CA SER A 94 11.21 -5.22 -19.18
C SER A 94 10.40 -5.09 -20.46
N GLY A 95 10.87 -5.71 -21.53
CA GLY A 95 10.14 -5.81 -22.80
C GLY A 95 8.94 -6.76 -22.78
N GLN A 96 8.48 -7.19 -21.60
CA GLN A 96 7.40 -8.14 -21.42
C GLN A 96 6.36 -7.62 -20.45
N THR A 97 5.10 -7.94 -20.68
CA THR A 97 4.03 -7.72 -19.68
C THR A 97 4.35 -8.49 -18.41
N ARG A 98 4.16 -7.86 -17.27
CA ARG A 98 4.36 -8.46 -15.95
C ARG A 98 3.07 -8.36 -15.12
N GLU A 99 2.59 -9.52 -14.68
CA GLU A 99 1.50 -9.58 -13.72
C GLU A 99 2.05 -9.48 -12.30
N ARG A 100 1.41 -8.68 -11.48
CA ARG A 100 1.70 -8.47 -10.06
C ARG A 100 0.40 -8.41 -9.27
N VAL A 101 0.51 -8.53 -7.97
CA VAL A 101 -0.58 -8.19 -7.06
C VAL A 101 -0.11 -7.09 -6.10
N LEU A 102 -0.93 -6.06 -5.98
CA LEU A 102 -0.78 -5.04 -4.95
C LEU A 102 -1.57 -5.48 -3.73
N GLU A 103 -0.90 -5.67 -2.61
CA GLU A 103 -1.51 -6.00 -1.34
C GLU A 103 -1.59 -4.76 -0.45
N VAL A 104 -2.76 -4.56 0.19
CA VAL A 104 -2.95 -3.69 1.34
C VAL A 104 -3.10 -4.61 2.55
N ASP A 105 -2.01 -4.80 3.32
CA ASP A 105 -1.97 -5.76 4.43
C ASP A 105 -2.57 -5.18 5.73
N TYR A 106 -3.77 -4.61 5.62
CA TYR A 106 -4.57 -4.18 6.77
C TYR A 106 -6.05 -4.40 6.48
N PRO A 107 -6.67 -5.47 7.03
CA PRO A 107 -8.01 -5.90 6.65
C PRO A 107 -9.17 -5.08 7.24
N LEU A 108 -8.89 -4.08 8.10
CA LEU A 108 -9.88 -3.30 8.84
C LEU A 108 -10.12 -1.90 8.24
N LEU A 109 -9.79 -1.69 6.97
CA LEU A 109 -10.13 -0.46 6.26
C LEU A 109 -11.58 -0.52 5.76
N ASP A 110 -12.37 0.50 6.11
CA ASP A 110 -13.82 0.52 5.87
C ASP A 110 -14.15 0.60 4.37
N HIS A 111 -13.51 1.54 3.66
CA HIS A 111 -13.74 1.79 2.24
C HIS A 111 -12.43 1.99 1.49
N ILE A 112 -12.24 1.25 0.41
CA ILE A 112 -11.09 1.35 -0.49
C ILE A 112 -11.61 1.44 -1.91
N GLU A 113 -11.32 2.54 -2.59
CA GLU A 113 -11.50 2.68 -4.04
C GLU A 113 -10.11 2.50 -4.69
N PHE A 114 -9.98 1.52 -5.54
CA PHE A 114 -8.75 1.23 -6.30
C PHE A 114 -8.93 1.65 -7.75
N TYR A 115 -7.90 2.24 -8.33
CA TYR A 115 -7.86 2.62 -9.74
C TYR A 115 -6.49 2.29 -10.34
N GLU A 116 -6.49 1.47 -11.39
CA GLU A 116 -5.34 1.26 -12.26
C GLU A 116 -5.42 2.21 -13.44
N VAL A 117 -4.37 3.01 -13.64
CA VAL A 117 -4.33 4.06 -14.65
C VAL A 117 -3.15 3.87 -15.58
N ARG A 118 -3.40 3.96 -16.88
CA ARG A 118 -2.36 3.94 -17.92
C ARG A 118 -2.61 5.07 -18.90
N ASN A 119 -1.61 5.89 -19.14
CA ASN A 119 -1.69 7.05 -20.03
C ASN A 119 -2.85 8.01 -19.66
N GLY A 120 -3.10 8.20 -18.36
CA GLY A 120 -4.16 9.06 -17.84
C GLY A 120 -5.59 8.50 -17.96
N GLU A 121 -5.75 7.24 -18.42
CA GLU A 121 -7.03 6.55 -18.50
C GLU A 121 -7.15 5.45 -17.45
N ILE A 122 -8.32 5.38 -16.80
CA ILE A 122 -8.65 4.29 -15.87
C ILE A 122 -8.85 3.02 -16.69
N ARG A 123 -8.04 1.99 -16.42
CA ARG A 123 -8.10 0.67 -17.06
C ARG A 123 -8.86 -0.34 -16.23
N ASP A 124 -8.69 -0.26 -14.92
CA ASP A 124 -9.40 -1.11 -13.97
C ASP A 124 -9.76 -0.30 -12.72
N GLN A 125 -10.84 -0.70 -12.05
CA GLN A 125 -11.28 -0.10 -10.80
C GLN A 125 -12.00 -1.11 -9.93
N ALA A 126 -11.85 -0.96 -8.61
CA ALA A 126 -12.55 -1.79 -7.65
C ALA A 126 -12.98 -0.95 -6.44
N LEU A 127 -14.12 -1.30 -5.86
CA LEU A 127 -14.62 -0.75 -4.60
C LEU A 127 -14.74 -1.88 -3.60
N THR A 128 -14.03 -1.80 -2.49
CA THR A 128 -13.99 -2.81 -1.44
C THR A 128 -13.76 -2.17 -0.07
N GLY A 129 -13.59 -2.97 0.96
CA GLY A 129 -13.39 -2.57 2.34
C GLY A 129 -14.05 -3.57 3.28
N ASP A 130 -13.90 -3.40 4.59
CA ASP A 130 -14.54 -4.30 5.55
C ASP A 130 -16.04 -4.02 5.71
N GLN A 131 -16.49 -2.79 5.40
CA GLN A 131 -17.91 -2.44 5.31
C GLN A 131 -18.58 -2.90 4.00
N HIS A 132 -17.82 -3.49 3.07
CA HIS A 132 -18.34 -4.05 1.83
C HIS A 132 -18.45 -5.57 1.91
N PRO A 133 -19.37 -6.19 1.14
CA PRO A 133 -19.46 -7.64 1.06
C PRO A 133 -18.11 -8.26 0.66
N PHE A 134 -17.74 -9.41 1.23
CA PHE A 134 -16.48 -10.10 0.92
C PHE A 134 -16.33 -10.40 -0.58
N SER A 135 -17.45 -10.55 -1.31
CA SER A 135 -17.47 -10.73 -2.76
C SER A 135 -17.04 -9.51 -3.57
N SER A 136 -16.94 -8.33 -2.95
CA SER A 136 -16.43 -7.11 -3.61
C SER A 136 -14.89 -7.11 -3.75
N ARG A 137 -14.20 -8.03 -3.06
CA ARG A 137 -12.74 -8.16 -3.16
C ARG A 137 -12.35 -8.74 -4.51
N PRO A 138 -11.45 -8.09 -5.28
CA PRO A 138 -11.00 -8.63 -6.58
C PRO A 138 -10.39 -10.03 -6.46
N LEU A 139 -9.63 -10.28 -5.38
CA LEU A 139 -9.17 -11.61 -4.99
C LEU A 139 -9.76 -11.97 -3.62
N ARG A 140 -10.22 -13.22 -3.49
CA ARG A 140 -10.75 -13.74 -2.23
C ARG A 140 -9.61 -14.00 -1.24
N HIS A 141 -9.22 -12.97 -0.53
CA HIS A 141 -8.16 -13.02 0.47
C HIS A 141 -8.56 -12.26 1.74
N ARG A 142 -7.89 -12.57 2.87
CA ARG A 142 -8.13 -11.87 4.15
C ARG A 142 -7.76 -10.38 4.11
N THR A 143 -6.70 -10.04 3.38
CA THR A 143 -6.27 -8.68 3.10
C THR A 143 -6.85 -8.19 1.77
N PHE A 144 -6.66 -6.93 1.42
CA PHE A 144 -7.12 -6.42 0.13
C PHE A 144 -6.03 -6.61 -0.90
N VAL A 145 -6.33 -7.34 -1.96
CA VAL A 145 -5.37 -7.74 -2.99
C VAL A 145 -5.93 -7.39 -4.36
N PHE A 146 -5.18 -6.58 -5.10
CA PHE A 146 -5.55 -6.07 -6.41
C PHE A 146 -4.59 -6.63 -7.46
N PRO A 147 -5.09 -7.38 -8.46
CA PRO A 147 -4.30 -7.75 -9.63
C PRO A 147 -3.88 -6.47 -10.37
N VAL A 148 -2.62 -6.42 -10.80
CA VAL A 148 -2.07 -5.29 -11.55
C VAL A 148 -1.27 -5.83 -12.72
N GLU A 149 -1.55 -5.32 -13.92
CA GLU A 149 -0.82 -5.65 -15.12
C GLU A 149 0.13 -4.51 -15.50
N LEU A 150 1.43 -4.78 -15.54
CA LEU A 150 2.45 -3.81 -15.91
C LEU A 150 2.85 -3.98 -17.37
N THR A 151 2.58 -2.96 -18.18
CA THR A 151 2.89 -2.98 -19.63
C THR A 151 4.38 -2.99 -19.89
N PRO A 152 4.83 -3.60 -21.02
CA PRO A 152 6.23 -3.62 -21.41
C PRO A 152 6.77 -2.19 -21.58
N ASN A 153 7.96 -1.92 -21.03
CA ASN A 153 8.64 -0.62 -21.12
C ASN A 153 7.71 0.57 -20.82
N GLY A 154 6.76 0.37 -19.91
CA GLY A 154 5.70 1.32 -19.61
C GLY A 154 5.59 1.66 -18.14
N THR A 155 4.78 2.67 -17.86
CA THR A 155 4.43 3.11 -16.51
C THR A 155 2.94 2.83 -16.27
N THR A 156 2.64 2.20 -15.13
CA THR A 156 1.29 2.01 -14.62
C THR A 156 1.17 2.82 -13.33
N GLU A 157 0.16 3.65 -13.23
CA GLU A 157 -0.12 4.41 -12.02
C GLU A 157 -1.27 3.74 -11.26
N ILE A 158 -1.09 3.59 -9.96
CA ILE A 158 -2.12 3.09 -9.06
C ILE A 158 -2.57 4.23 -8.16
N TYR A 159 -3.87 4.39 -8.07
CA TYR A 159 -4.49 5.30 -7.12
C TYR A 159 -5.37 4.51 -6.16
N LEU A 160 -5.25 4.83 -4.87
CA LEU A 160 -6.13 4.31 -3.82
C LEU A 160 -6.78 5.49 -3.11
N ARG A 161 -8.10 5.46 -2.96
CA ARG A 161 -8.83 6.35 -2.09
C ARG A 161 -9.30 5.54 -0.88
N VAL A 162 -8.85 5.91 0.31
CA VAL A 162 -9.11 5.17 1.53
C VAL A 162 -9.81 6.06 2.54
N THR A 163 -10.92 5.57 3.08
CA THR A 163 -11.66 6.17 4.18
C THR A 163 -11.87 5.12 5.26
N THR A 164 -11.60 5.45 6.52
CA THR A 164 -11.82 4.55 7.65
C THR A 164 -12.10 5.34 8.92
N GLU A 165 -12.98 4.80 9.77
CA GLU A 165 -13.22 5.33 11.11
C GLU A 165 -12.25 4.73 12.15
N GLY A 166 -11.53 3.68 11.76
CA GLY A 166 -10.53 2.99 12.56
C GLY A 166 -9.13 3.56 12.44
N SER A 167 -8.13 2.72 12.71
CA SER A 167 -6.73 3.09 12.50
C SER A 167 -6.41 3.16 11.00
N HIS A 168 -5.94 4.33 10.55
CA HIS A 168 -5.62 4.58 9.15
C HIS A 168 -4.20 4.10 8.82
N GLN A 169 -4.08 2.80 8.61
CA GLN A 169 -2.84 2.13 8.21
C GLN A 169 -3.03 1.51 6.83
N VAL A 170 -2.12 1.81 5.92
CA VAL A 170 -2.19 1.33 4.53
C VAL A 170 -0.85 0.72 4.11
N PRO A 171 -0.43 -0.40 4.73
CA PRO A 171 0.80 -1.08 4.35
C PRO A 171 0.67 -1.61 2.92
N LEU A 172 1.47 -1.09 2.01
CA LEU A 172 1.43 -1.41 0.59
C LEU A 172 2.62 -2.26 0.19
N ALA A 173 2.34 -3.37 -0.49
CA ALA A 173 3.36 -4.25 -1.03
C ALA A 173 3.00 -4.74 -2.43
N LEU A 174 4.01 -4.85 -3.29
CA LEU A 174 3.89 -5.41 -4.63
C LEU A 174 4.55 -6.79 -4.66
N TRP A 175 3.79 -7.81 -5.08
CA TRP A 175 4.23 -9.21 -5.10
C TRP A 175 4.22 -9.79 -6.51
N LYS A 176 5.08 -10.78 -6.77
CA LYS A 176 4.82 -11.76 -7.81
C LYS A 176 3.60 -12.59 -7.42
N VAL A 177 2.77 -12.94 -8.40
CA VAL A 177 1.52 -13.69 -8.14
C VAL A 177 1.79 -15.03 -7.45
N ASP A 178 2.74 -15.81 -7.96
CA ASP A 178 3.14 -17.11 -7.40
C ASP A 178 3.71 -16.98 -5.99
N ALA A 179 4.61 -16.03 -5.77
CA ALA A 179 5.23 -15.77 -4.47
C ALA A 179 4.21 -15.32 -3.41
N PHE A 180 3.21 -14.54 -3.79
CA PHE A 180 2.13 -14.14 -2.90
C PHE A 180 1.34 -15.36 -2.39
N PHE A 181 0.93 -16.26 -3.28
CA PHE A 181 0.19 -17.46 -2.89
C PHE A 181 1.05 -18.40 -2.06
N GLU A 182 2.33 -18.59 -2.39
CA GLU A 182 3.25 -19.41 -1.61
C GLU A 182 3.45 -18.86 -0.18
N ALA A 183 3.61 -17.54 -0.04
CA ALA A 183 3.72 -16.88 1.26
C ALA A 183 2.44 -17.06 2.09
N ASN A 184 1.26 -16.93 1.45
CA ASN A 184 -0.02 -17.11 2.11
C ASN A 184 -0.24 -18.57 2.57
N GLU A 185 0.15 -19.56 1.78
CA GLU A 185 0.08 -20.97 2.19
C GLU A 185 0.91 -21.26 3.43
N LYS A 186 2.15 -20.76 3.49
CA LYS A 186 3.03 -20.90 4.66
C LYS A 186 2.42 -20.29 5.91
N ASP A 187 1.80 -19.12 5.79
CA ASP A 187 1.14 -18.42 6.90
C ASP A 187 -0.11 -19.20 7.39
N VAL A 188 -0.91 -19.75 6.47
CA VAL A 188 -2.06 -20.60 6.81
C VAL A 188 -1.61 -21.86 7.53
N VAL A 189 -0.58 -22.56 7.05
CA VAL A 189 -0.04 -23.76 7.70
C VAL A 189 0.46 -23.44 9.11
N GLY A 190 1.25 -22.38 9.28
CA GLY A 190 1.78 -21.99 10.59
C GLY A 190 0.66 -21.71 11.60
N ARG A 191 -0.37 -20.97 11.19
CA ARG A 191 -1.55 -20.70 12.05
C ARG A 191 -2.36 -21.96 12.35
N SER A 192 -2.54 -22.83 11.37
CA SER A 192 -3.28 -24.09 11.57
C SER A 192 -2.56 -25.00 12.57
N MET A 193 -1.22 -25.08 12.52
CA MET A 193 -0.44 -25.82 13.52
C MET A 193 -0.59 -25.24 14.91
N PHE A 194 -0.54 -23.91 15.05
CA PHE A 194 -0.74 -23.23 16.32
C PHE A 194 -2.12 -23.52 16.93
N TYR A 195 -3.19 -23.37 16.14
CA TYR A 195 -4.54 -23.69 16.61
C TYR A 195 -4.73 -25.17 16.89
N GLY A 196 -4.10 -26.05 16.12
CA GLY A 196 -4.08 -27.50 16.39
C GLY A 196 -3.47 -27.84 17.75
N MET A 197 -2.33 -27.22 18.10
CA MET A 197 -1.72 -27.36 19.42
C MET A 197 -2.63 -26.86 20.55
N LEU A 198 -3.25 -25.69 20.37
CA LEU A 198 -4.20 -25.15 21.37
C LEU A 198 -5.39 -26.11 21.56
N ALA A 199 -5.92 -26.66 20.50
CA ALA A 199 -7.02 -27.63 20.57
C ALA A 199 -6.63 -28.88 21.35
N ILE A 200 -5.43 -29.43 21.12
CA ILE A 200 -4.92 -30.58 21.87
C ILE A 200 -4.81 -30.24 23.38
N ILE A 201 -4.27 -29.06 23.73
CA ILE A 201 -4.15 -28.63 25.12
C ILE A 201 -5.53 -28.55 25.78
N VAL A 202 -6.53 -27.96 25.11
CA VAL A 202 -7.89 -27.88 25.62
C VAL A 202 -8.50 -29.27 25.83
N ILE A 203 -8.34 -30.17 24.88
CA ILE A 203 -8.88 -31.54 24.94
C ILE A 203 -8.22 -32.30 26.11
N VAL A 204 -6.90 -32.25 26.23
CA VAL A 204 -6.17 -32.94 27.29
C VAL A 204 -6.55 -32.39 28.69
N ASN A 205 -6.61 -31.06 28.85
CA ASN A 205 -7.02 -30.48 30.14
C ASN A 205 -8.50 -30.79 30.45
N GLY A 206 -9.38 -30.77 29.44
CA GLY A 206 -10.78 -31.18 29.61
C GLY A 206 -10.92 -32.62 30.03
N PHE A 207 -10.13 -33.54 29.43
CA PHE A 207 -10.10 -34.94 29.81
C PHE A 207 -9.58 -35.12 31.24
N LEU A 208 -8.47 -34.47 31.58
CA LEU A 208 -7.92 -34.53 32.96
C LEU A 208 -8.94 -33.98 33.97
N TYR A 209 -9.60 -32.89 33.68
CA TYR A 209 -10.66 -32.36 34.55
C TYR A 209 -11.79 -33.38 34.75
N LEU A 210 -12.24 -34.07 33.72
CA LEU A 210 -13.28 -35.09 33.83
C LEU A 210 -12.85 -36.31 34.65
N VAL A 211 -11.60 -36.74 34.47
CA VAL A 211 -11.03 -37.94 35.15
C VAL A 211 -10.66 -37.66 36.60
N LEU A 212 -10.07 -36.48 36.87
CA LEU A 212 -9.58 -36.08 38.19
C LEU A 212 -10.63 -35.34 39.02
N ARG A 213 -11.84 -35.14 38.49
CA ARG A 213 -12.94 -34.50 39.22
C ARG A 213 -13.29 -35.30 40.50
N GLU A 214 -12.57 -35.03 41.57
CA GLU A 214 -12.95 -35.49 42.91
C GLU A 214 -14.23 -34.74 43.31
N ARG A 215 -15.25 -35.53 43.67
CA ARG A 215 -16.43 -34.99 44.35
C ARG A 215 -15.99 -34.64 45.77
N SER A 216 -15.61 -33.38 45.97
CA SER A 216 -15.51 -32.86 47.35
C SER A 216 -16.92 -32.81 47.89
N TYR A 217 -17.22 -33.64 48.85
CA TYR A 217 -18.41 -33.59 49.69
C TYR A 217 -18.21 -32.58 50.79
#